data_b90e75f84fbfafc47474d0c0666b9ce0
#
_entry.id   b90e75f84fbfafc47474d0c0666b9ce0
#
_cell.length_a   1.000
_cell.length_b   1.000
_cell.length_c   1.000
_cell.angle_alpha   90.00
_cell.angle_beta   90.00
_cell.angle_gamma   90.00
#
_symmetry.space_group_name_H-M   'P 1'
#
loop_
_entity.id
_entity.type
_entity.pdbx_description
1 polymer ?
#
loop_
_entity_poly.entity_id
_entity_poly.type
_entity_poly.pdbx_seq_one_letter_code
_entity_poly.pdbx_strand_id
1 'polypeptide(L)'
;MTADLLLTHFNQVFCPKDLGHPLFGEEMKEAQVLEDGYIAVKDGKILAVGSGEPDASLVGPDTKIQSYEGKIATPGLIDCHTHLVYGGSREHEFAKKLAGVPYLEILAQGGGILSTVRATREASFDTLYNKSKRLLDYMLLHGVTTVEAKSGYGLDWETEKRQLDVVGALDRDHDIDLVSTFMAAHAVPPEYKGRSQEYLELIVEEMLPRVKAENLAEFCDIFCEKGVFTADESRYLLSKAKEMGFKLRIHADEIESIGGVDVAAELGATSAEHLMVATDEGIRKMAEAKVIGNLLPATTFSLMEDTYAPARKMLESGMAITLTTDSNPGSCPTANLQFVMQLGCFMMRLTPVEVLNAVTINAAYSVNRQDKIGSFDTGKQADITILDAKNIDYPLYFFATNLTHQVYKAGKLVVDQGRIV
;
A
#
# COMPACT_ATOMS: atom_id res chain seq x y z
N MET A 1 -18.93 -28.58 -8.27
CA MET A 1 -18.06 -28.58 -7.06
C MET A 1 -18.81 -27.78 -6.00
N THR A 2 -18.97 -28.30 -4.79
CA THR A 2 -19.70 -27.59 -3.72
C THR A 2 -18.79 -26.66 -2.94
N ALA A 3 -19.31 -25.52 -2.54
CA ALA A 3 -18.61 -24.53 -1.71
C ALA A 3 -18.48 -25.02 -0.27
N ASP A 4 -17.45 -24.56 0.45
CA ASP A 4 -17.32 -24.69 1.89
C ASP A 4 -18.05 -23.55 2.59
N LEU A 5 -18.04 -22.36 1.96
CA LEU A 5 -18.67 -21.15 2.45
C LEU A 5 -19.41 -20.45 1.30
N LEU A 6 -20.65 -20.07 1.55
CA LEU A 6 -21.49 -19.33 0.61
C LEU A 6 -22.04 -18.08 1.32
N LEU A 7 -21.60 -16.91 0.84
CA LEU A 7 -22.01 -15.60 1.32
C LEU A 7 -23.05 -15.05 0.33
N THR A 8 -24.25 -14.72 0.79
CA THR A 8 -25.39 -14.41 -0.08
C THR A 8 -26.07 -13.10 0.29
N HIS A 9 -26.95 -12.63 -0.58
CA HIS A 9 -27.84 -11.46 -0.37
C HIS A 9 -27.08 -10.18 -0.06
N PHE A 10 -25.87 -10.00 -0.66
CA PHE A 10 -25.24 -8.71 -0.64
C PHE A 10 -26.06 -7.71 -1.45
N ASN A 11 -26.28 -6.51 -0.92
CA ASN A 11 -26.85 -5.44 -1.75
C ASN A 11 -26.03 -5.25 -3.02
N GLN A 12 -24.70 -5.21 -2.88
CA GLN A 12 -23.79 -5.15 -4.01
C GLN A 12 -22.50 -5.95 -3.73
N VAL A 13 -21.98 -6.60 -4.75
CA VAL A 13 -20.61 -7.16 -4.77
C VAL A 13 -19.81 -6.39 -5.83
N PHE A 14 -18.75 -5.73 -5.39
CA PHE A 14 -17.83 -5.03 -6.27
C PHE A 14 -16.80 -6.00 -6.84
N CYS A 15 -16.80 -6.20 -8.15
CA CYS A 15 -15.92 -7.11 -8.87
C CYS A 15 -15.03 -6.32 -9.83
N PRO A 16 -13.78 -5.99 -9.43
CA PRO A 16 -12.79 -5.45 -10.35
C PRO A 16 -12.56 -6.41 -11.51
N LYS A 17 -12.35 -5.88 -12.72
CA LYS A 17 -11.95 -6.70 -13.87
C LYS A 17 -10.45 -6.90 -13.87
N ASP A 18 -9.98 -8.14 -13.89
CA ASP A 18 -8.57 -8.45 -14.16
C ASP A 18 -8.37 -8.60 -15.67
N LEU A 19 -7.68 -7.63 -16.27
CA LEU A 19 -7.39 -7.60 -17.72
C LEU A 19 -6.01 -8.23 -18.05
N GLY A 20 -5.33 -8.80 -17.07
CA GLY A 20 -3.95 -9.31 -17.21
C GLY A 20 -2.89 -8.20 -17.13
N HIS A 21 -3.30 -6.99 -16.78
CA HIS A 21 -2.44 -5.82 -16.55
C HIS A 21 -3.13 -4.85 -15.58
N PRO A 22 -2.39 -3.90 -14.95
CA PRO A 22 -3.02 -2.83 -14.16
C PRO A 22 -4.03 -2.07 -15.00
N LEU A 23 -5.12 -1.64 -14.39
CA LEU A 23 -6.13 -0.82 -15.10
C LEU A 23 -5.54 0.57 -15.38
N PHE A 24 -5.42 0.93 -16.65
CA PHE A 24 -4.85 2.19 -17.10
C PHE A 24 -5.94 3.20 -17.52
N GLY A 25 -5.80 4.46 -17.11
CA GLY A 25 -6.65 5.55 -17.60
C GLY A 25 -8.15 5.25 -17.46
N GLU A 26 -8.87 5.20 -18.58
CA GLU A 26 -10.31 4.95 -18.61
C GLU A 26 -10.70 3.55 -18.10
N GLU A 27 -9.82 2.56 -18.16
CA GLU A 27 -10.07 1.22 -17.62
C GLU A 27 -10.31 1.26 -16.10
N MET A 28 -9.80 2.27 -15.41
CA MET A 28 -10.05 2.48 -13.97
C MET A 28 -11.54 2.67 -13.62
N LYS A 29 -12.38 2.99 -14.61
CA LYS A 29 -13.83 3.09 -14.45
C LYS A 29 -14.54 1.75 -14.65
N GLU A 30 -13.81 0.71 -15.07
CA GLU A 30 -14.35 -0.59 -15.41
C GLU A 30 -14.42 -1.50 -14.17
N ALA A 31 -15.62 -1.87 -13.78
CA ALA A 31 -15.90 -2.90 -12.80
C ALA A 31 -17.27 -3.49 -13.05
N GLN A 32 -17.50 -4.71 -12.57
CA GLN A 32 -18.84 -5.26 -12.48
C GLN A 32 -19.35 -5.06 -11.04
N VAL A 33 -20.52 -4.47 -10.90
CA VAL A 33 -21.23 -4.35 -9.61
C VAL A 33 -22.45 -5.26 -9.69
N LEU A 34 -22.43 -6.32 -8.90
CA LEU A 34 -23.48 -7.35 -8.87
C LEU A 34 -24.48 -7.00 -7.80
N GLU A 35 -25.72 -6.71 -8.19
CA GLU A 35 -26.86 -6.52 -7.27
C GLU A 35 -27.35 -7.88 -6.78
N ASP A 36 -27.84 -7.94 -5.52
CA ASP A 36 -28.26 -9.19 -4.88
C ASP A 36 -27.18 -10.27 -5.04
N GLY A 37 -25.94 -9.88 -4.70
CA GLY A 37 -24.77 -10.67 -5.03
C GLY A 37 -24.51 -11.83 -4.09
N TYR A 38 -23.80 -12.85 -4.60
CA TYR A 38 -23.26 -13.94 -3.78
C TYR A 38 -21.78 -14.21 -4.11
N ILE A 39 -21.08 -14.78 -3.13
CA ILE A 39 -19.68 -15.24 -3.25
C ILE A 39 -19.62 -16.66 -2.70
N ALA A 40 -19.17 -17.61 -3.52
CA ALA A 40 -18.92 -19.01 -3.14
C ALA A 40 -17.41 -19.23 -2.97
N VAL A 41 -17.02 -19.85 -1.87
CA VAL A 41 -15.63 -20.12 -1.51
C VAL A 41 -15.42 -21.62 -1.34
N LYS A 42 -14.30 -22.13 -1.88
CA LYS A 42 -13.84 -23.51 -1.73
C LYS A 42 -12.35 -23.55 -1.43
N ASP A 43 -11.95 -24.27 -0.38
CA ASP A 43 -10.54 -24.42 0.02
C ASP A 43 -9.80 -23.05 0.11
N GLY A 44 -10.46 -22.05 0.68
CA GLY A 44 -9.92 -20.69 0.84
C GLY A 44 -9.81 -19.87 -0.45
N LYS A 45 -10.40 -20.32 -1.54
CA LYS A 45 -10.36 -19.65 -2.86
C LYS A 45 -11.75 -19.34 -3.37
N ILE A 46 -11.86 -18.31 -4.18
CA ILE A 46 -13.08 -17.98 -4.91
C ILE A 46 -13.44 -19.13 -5.85
N LEU A 47 -14.62 -19.70 -5.65
CA LEU A 47 -15.19 -20.72 -6.52
C LEU A 47 -16.09 -20.11 -7.58
N ALA A 48 -16.95 -19.17 -7.15
CA ALA A 48 -17.85 -18.44 -8.05
C ALA A 48 -18.32 -17.14 -7.38
N VAL A 49 -18.70 -16.18 -8.19
CA VAL A 49 -19.38 -14.96 -7.80
C VAL A 49 -20.52 -14.72 -8.79
N GLY A 50 -21.66 -14.21 -8.32
CA GLY A 50 -22.83 -13.97 -9.18
C GLY A 50 -23.90 -13.14 -8.50
N SER A 51 -25.02 -12.96 -9.21
CA SER A 51 -26.23 -12.25 -8.73
C SER A 51 -27.41 -13.19 -8.57
N GLY A 52 -28.33 -12.88 -7.65
CA GLY A 52 -29.52 -13.64 -7.37
C GLY A 52 -29.26 -14.97 -6.67
N GLU A 53 -30.12 -15.94 -6.89
CA GLU A 53 -30.01 -17.26 -6.25
C GLU A 53 -28.76 -18.02 -6.77
N PRO A 54 -27.88 -18.48 -5.87
CA PRO A 54 -26.73 -19.30 -6.28
C PRO A 54 -27.18 -20.61 -6.92
N ASP A 55 -26.40 -21.12 -7.88
CA ASP A 55 -26.65 -22.43 -8.48
C ASP A 55 -26.68 -23.51 -7.39
N ALA A 56 -27.72 -24.34 -7.38
CA ALA A 56 -27.90 -25.40 -6.40
C ALA A 56 -26.70 -26.37 -6.33
N SER A 57 -25.92 -26.52 -7.39
CA SER A 57 -24.69 -27.33 -7.42
C SER A 57 -23.57 -26.78 -6.54
N LEU A 58 -23.64 -25.49 -6.13
CA LEU A 58 -22.69 -24.88 -5.21
C LEU A 58 -22.96 -25.26 -3.75
N VAL A 59 -24.18 -25.74 -3.44
CA VAL A 59 -24.60 -26.06 -2.07
C VAL A 59 -24.47 -27.56 -1.83
N GLY A 60 -23.77 -27.92 -0.77
CA GLY A 60 -23.64 -29.31 -0.28
C GLY A 60 -24.04 -29.40 1.19
N PRO A 61 -24.04 -30.62 1.76
CA PRO A 61 -24.48 -30.83 3.17
C PRO A 61 -23.58 -30.08 4.19
N ASP A 62 -22.34 -29.84 3.85
CA ASP A 62 -21.34 -29.18 4.72
C ASP A 62 -21.13 -27.70 4.37
N THR A 63 -21.83 -27.14 3.37
CA THR A 63 -21.71 -25.73 2.98
C THR A 63 -22.26 -24.83 4.06
N LYS A 64 -21.41 -23.96 4.62
CA LYS A 64 -21.83 -22.88 5.53
C LYS A 64 -22.42 -21.75 4.72
N ILE A 65 -23.66 -21.36 5.01
CA ILE A 65 -24.36 -20.27 4.31
C ILE A 65 -24.52 -19.09 5.27
N GLN A 66 -24.16 -17.89 4.84
CA GLN A 66 -24.36 -16.65 5.59
C GLN A 66 -24.98 -15.59 4.69
N SER A 67 -25.97 -14.86 5.21
CA SER A 67 -26.70 -13.80 4.52
C SER A 67 -26.21 -12.42 4.96
N TYR A 68 -26.09 -11.48 4.00
CA TYR A 68 -25.53 -10.13 4.20
C TYR A 68 -26.45 -9.03 3.67
N GLU A 69 -27.76 -9.13 3.93
CA GLU A 69 -28.71 -8.08 3.60
C GLU A 69 -28.26 -6.73 4.17
N GLY A 70 -28.33 -5.67 3.35
CA GLY A 70 -27.94 -4.32 3.75
C GLY A 70 -26.41 -4.08 3.71
N LYS A 71 -25.62 -5.00 3.23
CA LYS A 71 -24.15 -4.94 3.17
C LYS A 71 -23.63 -5.01 1.74
N ILE A 72 -22.39 -4.58 1.55
CA ILE A 72 -21.65 -4.78 0.31
C ILE A 72 -20.38 -5.60 0.56
N ALA A 73 -19.89 -6.26 -0.49
CA ALA A 73 -18.61 -6.94 -0.47
C ALA A 73 -17.66 -6.37 -1.51
N THR A 74 -16.38 -6.28 -1.15
CA THR A 74 -15.25 -5.97 -2.04
C THR A 74 -14.17 -7.03 -1.87
N PRO A 75 -13.26 -7.23 -2.83
CA PRO A 75 -12.01 -7.91 -2.52
C PRO A 75 -11.33 -7.26 -1.32
N GLY A 76 -10.56 -8.03 -0.57
CA GLY A 76 -9.78 -7.51 0.54
C GLY A 76 -8.96 -6.30 0.12
N LEU A 77 -8.98 -5.23 0.93
CA LEU A 77 -8.26 -4.00 0.64
C LEU A 77 -6.76 -4.23 0.76
N ILE A 78 -5.98 -3.53 -0.07
CA ILE A 78 -4.53 -3.67 -0.16
C ILE A 78 -3.89 -2.30 0.08
N ASP A 79 -3.03 -2.22 1.10
CA ASP A 79 -2.21 -1.03 1.38
C ASP A 79 -0.81 -1.24 0.79
N CYS A 80 -0.57 -0.68 -0.38
CA CYS A 80 0.60 -1.01 -1.21
C CYS A 80 1.83 -0.14 -0.96
N HIS A 81 1.82 0.70 0.09
CA HIS A 81 2.96 1.52 0.49
C HIS A 81 2.85 1.90 1.96
N THR A 82 3.71 1.33 2.79
CA THR A 82 3.82 1.69 4.22
C THR A 82 5.25 1.62 4.71
N HIS A 83 5.56 2.41 5.75
CA HIS A 83 6.77 2.30 6.57
C HIS A 83 6.41 1.66 7.91
N LEU A 84 5.85 0.47 7.88
CA LEU A 84 5.20 -0.22 9.00
C LEU A 84 6.09 -0.38 10.23
N VAL A 85 7.40 -0.68 10.02
CA VAL A 85 8.33 -1.08 11.09
C VAL A 85 9.22 0.09 11.49
N TYR A 86 8.92 0.70 12.64
CA TYR A 86 9.71 1.81 13.19
C TYR A 86 9.66 1.89 14.71
N GLY A 87 10.73 2.43 15.33
CA GLY A 87 10.80 2.78 16.74
C GLY A 87 10.27 4.19 17.01
N GLY A 88 9.88 4.44 18.26
CA GLY A 88 9.44 5.77 18.71
C GLY A 88 8.18 6.28 18.00
N SER A 89 7.96 7.58 18.12
CA SER A 89 6.92 8.33 17.43
C SER A 89 7.30 9.80 17.39
N ARG A 90 6.61 10.63 16.59
CA ARG A 90 6.99 12.03 16.36
C ARG A 90 5.91 13.03 16.77
N GLU A 91 5.00 12.64 17.67
CA GLU A 91 3.95 13.53 18.21
C GLU A 91 4.53 14.79 18.91
N HIS A 92 5.75 14.71 19.43
CA HIS A 92 6.44 15.85 20.04
C HIS A 92 6.80 16.97 19.03
N GLU A 93 6.80 16.65 17.72
CA GLU A 93 6.98 17.62 16.63
C GLU A 93 5.65 18.27 16.20
N PHE A 94 4.51 17.67 16.57
CA PHE A 94 3.20 18.06 16.05
C PHE A 94 2.84 19.52 16.36
N ALA A 95 3.07 19.97 17.59
CA ALA A 95 2.81 21.37 17.98
C ALA A 95 3.69 22.36 17.18
N LYS A 96 4.93 22.00 16.85
CA LYS A 96 5.83 22.82 16.04
C LYS A 96 5.33 22.93 14.60
N LYS A 97 4.87 21.81 14.03
CA LYS A 97 4.26 21.79 12.68
C LYS A 97 3.03 22.70 12.63
N LEU A 98 2.12 22.60 13.61
CA LEU A 98 0.94 23.47 13.70
C LEU A 98 1.29 24.95 13.86
N ALA A 99 2.41 25.27 14.47
CA ALA A 99 2.93 26.64 14.59
C ALA A 99 3.63 27.13 13.30
N GLY A 100 3.68 26.32 12.25
CA GLY A 100 4.32 26.66 10.97
C GLY A 100 5.84 26.66 11.00
N VAL A 101 6.47 25.95 11.97
CA VAL A 101 7.92 25.80 12.01
C VAL A 101 8.38 24.99 10.79
N PRO A 102 9.29 25.52 9.95
CA PRO A 102 9.76 24.82 8.77
C PRO A 102 10.37 23.45 9.09
N TYR A 103 10.14 22.47 8.24
CA TYR A 103 10.67 21.11 8.42
C TYR A 103 12.19 21.07 8.62
N LEU A 104 12.94 21.88 7.86
CA LEU A 104 14.40 21.98 8.00
C LEU A 104 14.85 22.49 9.38
N GLU A 105 14.04 23.35 10.01
CA GLU A 105 14.32 23.82 11.38
C GLU A 105 14.05 22.71 12.40
N ILE A 106 12.98 21.94 12.23
CA ILE A 106 12.68 20.76 13.06
C ILE A 106 13.83 19.74 12.92
N LEU A 107 14.31 19.52 11.71
CA LEU A 107 15.44 18.62 11.43
C LEU A 107 16.73 19.11 12.10
N ALA A 108 17.05 20.42 12.00
CA ALA A 108 18.23 21.02 12.64
C ALA A 108 18.21 20.91 14.17
N GLN A 109 17.02 20.87 14.77
CA GLN A 109 16.80 20.65 16.22
C GLN A 109 16.86 19.16 16.61
N GLY A 110 17.25 18.26 15.69
CA GLY A 110 17.36 16.82 15.94
C GLY A 110 16.06 16.03 15.81
N GLY A 111 15.01 16.64 15.24
CA GLY A 111 13.76 15.97 14.84
C GLY A 111 13.83 15.35 13.45
N GLY A 112 12.67 15.18 12.84
CA GLY A 112 12.55 14.62 11.49
C GLY A 112 12.89 13.12 11.41
N ILE A 113 13.22 12.66 10.20
CA ILE A 113 13.50 11.24 9.94
C ILE A 113 14.62 10.67 10.81
N LEU A 114 15.66 11.46 11.10
CA LEU A 114 16.79 11.01 11.93
C LEU A 114 16.40 10.75 13.39
N SER A 115 15.34 11.39 13.89
CA SER A 115 14.75 11.07 15.21
C SER A 115 14.17 9.65 15.21
N THR A 116 13.42 9.28 14.17
CA THR A 116 12.91 7.93 13.99
C THR A 116 14.03 6.91 13.81
N VAL A 117 15.07 7.24 13.04
CA VAL A 117 16.24 6.38 12.84
C VAL A 117 16.90 6.04 14.19
N ARG A 118 17.17 7.03 15.04
CA ARG A 118 17.73 6.78 16.39
C ARG A 118 16.85 5.85 17.20
N ALA A 119 15.55 6.15 17.28
CA ALA A 119 14.60 5.34 18.04
C ALA A 119 14.47 3.92 17.50
N THR A 120 14.60 3.72 16.19
CA THR A 120 14.54 2.39 15.56
C THR A 120 15.82 1.59 15.80
N ARG A 121 16.99 2.23 15.73
CA ARG A 121 18.29 1.62 16.06
C ARG A 121 18.34 1.14 17.52
N GLU A 122 17.77 1.90 18.45
CA GLU A 122 17.70 1.56 19.88
C GLU A 122 16.63 0.51 20.21
N ALA A 123 15.62 0.33 19.37
CA ALA A 123 14.52 -0.58 19.61
C ALA A 123 14.93 -2.06 19.43
N SER A 124 14.50 -2.92 20.37
CA SER A 124 14.64 -4.36 20.22
C SER A 124 13.70 -4.91 19.11
N PHE A 125 14.00 -6.13 18.63
CA PHE A 125 13.11 -6.86 17.74
C PHE A 125 11.69 -6.93 18.31
N ASP A 126 11.52 -7.33 19.58
CA ASP A 126 10.20 -7.47 20.20
C ASP A 126 9.44 -6.14 20.29
N THR A 127 10.15 -5.03 20.51
CA THR A 127 9.55 -3.69 20.53
C THR A 127 9.00 -3.33 19.16
N LEU A 128 9.78 -3.54 18.11
CA LEU A 128 9.37 -3.27 16.73
C LEU A 128 8.22 -4.21 16.31
N TYR A 129 8.35 -5.51 16.59
CA TYR A 129 7.34 -6.52 16.30
C TYR A 129 5.98 -6.19 16.92
N ASN A 130 5.95 -5.99 18.24
CA ASN A 130 4.70 -5.74 18.97
C ASN A 130 4.02 -4.42 18.56
N LYS A 131 4.81 -3.40 18.20
CA LYS A 131 4.28 -2.14 17.70
C LYS A 131 3.69 -2.31 16.31
N SER A 132 4.42 -2.93 15.41
CA SER A 132 3.97 -3.17 14.03
C SER A 132 2.75 -4.10 13.98
N LYS A 133 2.72 -5.13 14.83
CA LYS A 133 1.55 -6.00 14.99
C LYS A 133 0.28 -5.20 15.32
N ARG A 134 0.35 -4.27 16.27
CA ARG A 134 -0.80 -3.41 16.61
C ARG A 134 -1.24 -2.51 15.45
N LEU A 135 -0.31 -2.03 14.62
CA LEU A 135 -0.66 -1.28 13.41
C LEU A 135 -1.38 -2.18 12.41
N LEU A 136 -0.90 -3.41 12.22
CA LEU A 136 -1.59 -4.40 11.37
C LEU A 136 -2.97 -4.76 11.92
N ASP A 137 -3.11 -4.92 13.25
CA ASP A 137 -4.42 -5.14 13.87
C ASP A 137 -5.41 -3.98 13.51
N TYR A 138 -4.96 -2.72 13.55
CA TYR A 138 -5.78 -1.59 13.11
C TYR A 138 -6.10 -1.63 11.62
N MET A 139 -5.12 -1.94 10.75
CA MET A 139 -5.34 -2.06 9.30
C MET A 139 -6.35 -3.18 8.99
N LEU A 140 -6.22 -4.34 9.64
CA LEU A 140 -7.15 -5.46 9.48
C LEU A 140 -8.57 -5.09 9.88
N LEU A 141 -8.73 -4.37 11.00
CA LEU A 141 -10.03 -3.84 11.45
C LEU A 141 -10.65 -2.82 10.47
N HIS A 142 -9.85 -2.25 9.56
CA HIS A 142 -10.31 -1.37 8.48
C HIS A 142 -10.46 -2.09 7.12
N GLY A 143 -10.40 -3.43 7.12
CA GLY A 143 -10.64 -4.22 5.91
C GLY A 143 -9.41 -4.51 5.06
N VAL A 144 -8.21 -4.12 5.51
CA VAL A 144 -6.96 -4.40 4.80
C VAL A 144 -6.52 -5.84 5.03
N THR A 145 -6.21 -6.57 3.95
CA THR A 145 -5.81 -7.98 3.99
C THR A 145 -4.39 -8.22 3.48
N THR A 146 -3.78 -7.22 2.84
CA THR A 146 -2.40 -7.26 2.35
C THR A 146 -1.75 -5.90 2.51
N VAL A 147 -0.51 -5.87 3.00
CA VAL A 147 0.27 -4.64 3.25
C VAL A 147 1.68 -4.78 2.67
N GLU A 148 2.13 -3.76 1.96
CA GLU A 148 3.54 -3.62 1.62
C GLU A 148 4.25 -2.89 2.76
N ALA A 149 5.38 -3.43 3.23
CA ALA A 149 6.14 -2.93 4.36
C ALA A 149 7.60 -2.68 3.99
N LYS A 150 8.01 -1.40 4.11
CA LYS A 150 9.38 -0.95 3.83
C LYS A 150 10.24 -0.95 5.09
N SER A 151 11.54 -1.28 4.95
CA SER A 151 12.57 -0.85 5.89
C SER A 151 12.87 0.65 5.70
N GLY A 152 14.03 1.16 6.13
CA GLY A 152 14.44 2.53 5.82
C GLY A 152 14.53 3.46 7.01
N TYR A 153 14.37 2.94 8.23
CA TYR A 153 14.66 3.67 9.46
C TYR A 153 15.87 3.11 10.22
N GLY A 154 16.61 2.20 9.62
CA GLY A 154 17.89 1.73 10.16
C GLY A 154 19.05 2.53 9.63
N LEU A 155 19.14 2.61 8.31
CA LEU A 155 20.23 3.19 7.54
C LEU A 155 21.59 2.54 7.85
N ASP A 156 21.59 1.38 8.51
CA ASP A 156 22.69 0.47 8.71
C ASP A 156 22.22 -0.97 8.56
N TRP A 157 23.13 -1.89 8.25
CA TRP A 157 22.76 -3.28 7.98
C TRP A 157 21.99 -3.96 9.10
N GLU A 158 22.47 -3.81 10.34
CA GLU A 158 21.93 -4.53 11.49
C GLU A 158 20.46 -4.12 11.76
N THR A 159 20.17 -2.85 11.61
CA THR A 159 18.83 -2.31 11.88
C THR A 159 17.91 -2.52 10.68
N GLU A 160 18.36 -2.32 9.45
CA GLU A 160 17.60 -2.62 8.23
C GLU A 160 17.20 -4.11 8.20
N LYS A 161 18.17 -5.00 8.47
CA LYS A 161 17.87 -6.44 8.58
C LYS A 161 16.84 -6.71 9.68
N ARG A 162 16.98 -6.10 10.85
CA ARG A 162 16.02 -6.27 11.96
C ARG A 162 14.61 -5.85 11.56
N GLN A 163 14.45 -4.74 10.82
CA GLN A 163 13.15 -4.32 10.28
C GLN A 163 12.58 -5.37 9.32
N LEU A 164 13.38 -5.87 8.38
CA LEU A 164 12.96 -6.89 7.42
C LEU A 164 12.64 -8.23 8.11
N ASP A 165 13.42 -8.63 9.12
CA ASP A 165 13.16 -9.82 9.93
C ASP A 165 11.81 -9.70 10.69
N VAL A 166 11.47 -8.49 11.18
CA VAL A 166 10.16 -8.21 11.80
C VAL A 166 9.04 -8.36 10.78
N VAL A 167 9.20 -7.84 9.55
CA VAL A 167 8.22 -8.02 8.47
C VAL A 167 8.02 -9.52 8.20
N GLY A 168 9.11 -10.28 8.03
CA GLY A 168 9.02 -11.71 7.77
C GLY A 168 8.41 -12.53 8.93
N ALA A 169 8.60 -12.09 10.18
CA ALA A 169 7.95 -12.71 11.34
C ALA A 169 6.44 -12.42 11.35
N LEU A 170 6.06 -11.17 11.11
CA LEU A 170 4.66 -10.76 11.06
C LEU A 170 3.91 -11.40 9.90
N ASP A 171 4.54 -11.58 8.73
CA ASP A 171 3.94 -12.29 7.59
C ASP A 171 3.57 -13.75 7.92
N ARG A 172 4.31 -14.39 8.83
CA ARG A 172 3.99 -15.74 9.29
C ARG A 172 2.94 -15.79 10.40
N ASP A 173 2.91 -14.76 11.26
CA ASP A 173 2.18 -14.80 12.54
C ASP A 173 0.87 -14.00 12.51
N HIS A 174 0.62 -13.18 11.48
CA HIS A 174 -0.55 -12.32 11.36
C HIS A 174 -1.43 -12.73 10.17
N ASP A 175 -2.74 -12.47 10.26
CA ASP A 175 -3.67 -12.79 9.17
C ASP A 175 -3.53 -11.87 7.94
N ILE A 176 -2.86 -10.71 8.03
CA ILE A 176 -2.50 -9.87 6.87
C ILE A 176 -1.27 -10.46 6.17
N ASP A 177 -1.31 -10.67 4.84
CA ASP A 177 -0.11 -10.97 4.04
C ASP A 177 0.80 -9.74 3.94
N LEU A 178 2.11 -9.91 4.11
CA LEU A 178 3.07 -8.82 3.97
C LEU A 178 3.95 -8.97 2.72
N VAL A 179 4.25 -7.84 2.09
CA VAL A 179 5.20 -7.76 0.97
C VAL A 179 6.33 -6.84 1.38
N SER A 180 7.57 -7.37 1.39
CA SER A 180 8.72 -6.68 1.93
C SER A 180 9.46 -5.85 0.87
N THR A 181 9.80 -4.61 1.22
CA THR A 181 10.62 -3.68 0.44
C THR A 181 11.84 -3.24 1.22
N PHE A 182 13.02 -3.37 0.63
CA PHE A 182 14.26 -2.85 1.18
C PHE A 182 14.44 -1.38 0.76
N MET A 183 14.61 -0.49 1.74
CA MET A 183 14.72 0.95 1.50
C MET A 183 15.80 1.62 2.36
N ALA A 184 17.00 1.05 2.49
CA ALA A 184 18.08 1.71 3.23
C ALA A 184 18.40 3.12 2.66
N ALA A 185 18.13 3.36 1.38
CA ALA A 185 18.25 4.67 0.75
C ALA A 185 17.03 5.60 1.01
N HIS A 186 16.54 5.63 2.26
CA HIS A 186 15.46 6.53 2.70
C HIS A 186 16.00 7.90 3.16
N ALA A 187 17.22 7.93 3.67
CA ALA A 187 17.96 9.14 4.02
C ALA A 187 19.46 8.85 4.04
N VAL A 188 20.28 9.90 4.02
CA VAL A 188 21.72 9.77 4.25
C VAL A 188 21.97 9.74 5.77
N PRO A 189 22.54 8.66 6.33
CA PRO A 189 22.78 8.59 7.76
C PRO A 189 23.88 9.59 8.20
N PRO A 190 23.87 10.04 9.47
CA PRO A 190 24.82 11.03 9.98
C PRO A 190 26.29 10.66 9.72
N GLU A 191 26.61 9.37 9.74
CA GLU A 191 27.95 8.82 9.51
C GLU A 191 28.47 9.07 8.08
N TYR A 192 27.53 9.27 7.13
CA TYR A 192 27.81 9.55 5.72
C TYR A 192 27.40 10.96 5.28
N LYS A 193 27.19 11.89 6.24
CA LYS A 193 26.81 13.27 5.90
C LYS A 193 27.72 13.90 4.87
N GLY A 194 27.17 14.30 3.72
CA GLY A 194 27.92 14.88 2.57
C GLY A 194 28.66 13.84 1.72
N ARG A 195 28.42 12.54 1.94
CA ARG A 195 29.03 11.42 1.22
C ARG A 195 27.98 10.40 0.80
N SER A 196 26.88 10.89 0.20
CA SER A 196 25.73 10.06 -0.21
C SER A 196 26.14 8.95 -1.18
N GLN A 197 27.05 9.24 -2.11
CA GLN A 197 27.55 8.24 -3.06
C GLN A 197 28.28 7.08 -2.36
N GLU A 198 29.13 7.35 -1.37
CA GLU A 198 29.79 6.30 -0.59
C GLU A 198 28.79 5.44 0.20
N TYR A 199 27.70 6.06 0.67
CA TYR A 199 26.64 5.34 1.33
C TYR A 199 25.87 4.43 0.36
N LEU A 200 25.61 4.90 -0.86
CA LEU A 200 24.98 4.07 -1.90
C LEU A 200 25.89 2.92 -2.34
N GLU A 201 27.19 3.14 -2.41
CA GLU A 201 28.18 2.08 -2.68
C GLU A 201 28.13 0.99 -1.58
N LEU A 202 28.06 1.37 -0.29
CA LEU A 202 27.86 0.43 0.81
C LEU A 202 26.54 -0.37 0.64
N ILE A 203 25.43 0.30 0.27
CA ILE A 203 24.16 -0.38 0.03
C ILE A 203 24.30 -1.41 -1.10
N VAL A 204 24.91 -1.01 -2.22
CA VAL A 204 25.05 -1.85 -3.42
C VAL A 204 26.01 -3.01 -3.20
N GLU A 205 27.16 -2.77 -2.56
CA GLU A 205 28.23 -3.77 -2.44
C GLU A 205 28.01 -4.72 -1.26
N GLU A 206 27.38 -4.26 -0.18
CA GLU A 206 27.24 -5.06 1.02
C GLU A 206 25.79 -5.41 1.38
N MET A 207 24.85 -4.43 1.37
CA MET A 207 23.51 -4.66 1.87
C MET A 207 22.63 -5.42 0.86
N LEU A 208 22.51 -4.95 -0.37
CA LEU A 208 21.69 -5.59 -1.42
C LEU A 208 22.02 -7.07 -1.64
N PRO A 209 23.33 -7.48 -1.74
CA PRO A 209 23.68 -8.88 -1.87
C PRO A 209 23.18 -9.74 -0.69
N ARG A 210 23.24 -9.21 0.53
CA ARG A 210 22.77 -9.92 1.74
C ARG A 210 21.24 -10.01 1.76
N VAL A 211 20.53 -8.92 1.45
CA VAL A 211 19.07 -8.92 1.32
C VAL A 211 18.62 -9.98 0.32
N LYS A 212 19.31 -10.07 -0.82
CA LYS A 212 19.02 -11.06 -1.86
C LYS A 212 19.33 -12.48 -1.41
N ALA A 213 20.50 -12.71 -0.81
CA ALA A 213 20.93 -14.04 -0.37
C ALA A 213 20.01 -14.63 0.73
N GLU A 214 19.52 -13.76 1.62
CA GLU A 214 18.62 -14.15 2.71
C GLU A 214 17.12 -14.05 2.32
N ASN A 215 16.81 -13.64 1.08
CA ASN A 215 15.44 -13.45 0.55
C ASN A 215 14.57 -12.56 1.47
N LEU A 216 15.13 -11.45 1.95
CA LEU A 216 14.49 -10.58 2.94
C LEU A 216 13.49 -9.59 2.32
N ALA A 217 13.65 -9.26 1.03
CA ALA A 217 12.78 -8.34 0.32
C ALA A 217 12.65 -8.68 -1.17
N GLU A 218 11.49 -8.35 -1.74
CA GLU A 218 11.22 -8.50 -3.18
C GLU A 218 11.52 -7.22 -3.96
N PHE A 219 11.35 -6.07 -3.31
CA PHE A 219 11.49 -4.75 -3.88
C PHE A 219 12.69 -4.00 -3.30
N CYS A 220 13.23 -3.07 -4.09
CA CYS A 220 14.18 -2.05 -3.63
C CYS A 220 13.60 -0.67 -3.94
N ASP A 221 13.69 0.23 -2.97
CA ASP A 221 13.17 1.59 -3.03
C ASP A 221 14.24 2.63 -2.66
N ILE A 222 14.10 3.86 -3.13
CA ILE A 222 14.96 5.00 -2.83
C ILE A 222 14.15 6.29 -2.76
N PHE A 223 14.53 7.23 -1.88
CA PHE A 223 13.95 8.55 -1.81
C PHE A 223 14.70 9.54 -2.70
N CYS A 224 14.22 9.69 -3.94
CA CYS A 224 14.74 10.64 -4.92
C CYS A 224 14.13 12.03 -4.68
N GLU A 225 14.79 12.84 -3.87
CA GLU A 225 14.30 14.16 -3.50
C GLU A 225 15.46 15.13 -3.25
N LYS A 226 15.21 16.42 -3.46
CA LYS A 226 16.19 17.47 -3.20
C LYS A 226 16.68 17.42 -1.74
N GLY A 227 18.00 17.31 -1.58
CA GLY A 227 18.64 17.24 -0.27
C GLY A 227 18.66 15.84 0.35
N VAL A 228 18.19 14.82 -0.36
CA VAL A 228 18.28 13.39 0.01
C VAL A 228 19.15 12.67 -1.03
N PHE A 229 18.55 12.10 -2.08
CA PHE A 229 19.30 11.49 -3.20
C PHE A 229 18.88 12.12 -4.53
N THR A 230 19.84 12.36 -5.39
CA THR A 230 19.64 12.90 -6.74
C THR A 230 19.08 11.84 -7.69
N ALA A 231 18.60 12.26 -8.88
CA ALA A 231 18.17 11.34 -9.93
C ALA A 231 19.30 10.41 -10.39
N ASP A 232 20.54 10.91 -10.50
CA ASP A 232 21.69 10.07 -10.92
C ASP A 232 22.07 9.04 -9.86
N GLU A 233 22.04 9.42 -8.58
CA GLU A 233 22.24 8.51 -7.45
C GLU A 233 21.13 7.45 -7.40
N SER A 234 19.88 7.86 -7.63
CA SER A 234 18.73 6.95 -7.68
C SER A 234 18.82 5.96 -8.84
N ARG A 235 19.24 6.45 -10.01
CA ARG A 235 19.50 5.60 -11.19
C ARG A 235 20.61 4.58 -10.91
N TYR A 236 21.68 5.00 -10.23
CA TYR A 236 22.77 4.10 -9.85
C TYR A 236 22.27 2.95 -8.97
N LEU A 237 21.63 3.27 -7.84
CA LEU A 237 21.13 2.25 -6.91
C LEU A 237 20.12 1.30 -7.58
N LEU A 238 19.09 1.88 -8.23
CA LEU A 238 18.00 1.08 -8.79
C LEU A 238 18.45 0.23 -9.98
N SER A 239 19.43 0.69 -10.78
CA SER A 239 20.02 -0.13 -11.84
C SER A 239 20.71 -1.36 -11.25
N LYS A 240 21.48 -1.20 -10.16
CA LYS A 240 22.15 -2.30 -9.47
C LYS A 240 21.17 -3.25 -8.81
N ALA A 241 20.11 -2.73 -8.19
CA ALA A 241 19.03 -3.55 -7.64
C ALA A 241 18.33 -4.37 -8.75
N LYS A 242 18.07 -3.76 -9.92
CA LYS A 242 17.48 -4.44 -11.08
C LYS A 242 18.38 -5.57 -11.60
N GLU A 243 19.70 -5.32 -11.73
CA GLU A 243 20.70 -6.33 -12.13
C GLU A 243 20.67 -7.56 -11.17
N MET A 244 20.42 -7.34 -9.88
CA MET A 244 20.30 -8.39 -8.86
C MET A 244 18.89 -9.04 -8.82
N GLY A 245 17.96 -8.59 -9.67
CA GLY A 245 16.61 -9.15 -9.79
C GLY A 245 15.62 -8.67 -8.73
N PHE A 246 15.82 -7.49 -8.13
CA PHE A 246 14.80 -6.80 -7.37
C PHE A 246 13.79 -6.12 -8.30
N LYS A 247 12.53 -6.05 -7.87
CA LYS A 247 11.56 -5.13 -8.44
C LYS A 247 11.83 -3.74 -7.88
N LEU A 248 11.53 -2.71 -8.66
CA LEU A 248 11.92 -1.35 -8.34
C LEU A 248 10.72 -0.51 -7.91
N ARG A 249 10.95 0.34 -6.91
CA ARG A 249 10.09 1.44 -6.49
C ARG A 249 10.92 2.70 -6.35
N ILE A 250 10.28 3.86 -6.34
CA ILE A 250 10.97 5.12 -6.14
C ILE A 250 10.01 6.15 -5.51
N HIS A 251 10.39 6.74 -4.37
CA HIS A 251 9.77 7.97 -3.89
C HIS A 251 10.26 9.12 -4.76
N ALA A 252 9.35 9.84 -5.39
CA ALA A 252 9.68 10.87 -6.36
C ALA A 252 8.63 11.98 -6.39
N ASP A 253 9.10 13.20 -6.68
CA ASP A 253 8.25 14.36 -6.91
C ASP A 253 7.27 14.61 -5.74
N GLU A 254 7.73 14.39 -4.50
CA GLU A 254 6.96 14.70 -3.29
C GLU A 254 7.02 16.20 -2.99
N ILE A 255 8.24 16.79 -3.00
CA ILE A 255 8.49 18.20 -2.67
C ILE A 255 8.95 18.96 -3.91
N GLU A 256 9.97 18.44 -4.62
CA GLU A 256 10.49 19.04 -5.86
C GLU A 256 10.69 17.98 -6.94
N SER A 257 10.31 18.31 -8.17
CA SER A 257 10.56 17.43 -9.33
C SER A 257 12.03 17.57 -9.77
N ILE A 258 12.83 16.57 -9.44
CA ILE A 258 14.28 16.53 -9.74
C ILE A 258 14.69 15.43 -10.71
N GLY A 259 13.72 14.81 -11.39
CA GLY A 259 13.94 13.75 -12.38
C GLY A 259 13.76 12.32 -11.84
N GLY A 260 13.17 12.15 -10.64
CA GLY A 260 12.87 10.83 -10.07
C GLY A 260 11.90 10.03 -10.94
N VAL A 261 10.87 10.68 -11.47
CA VAL A 261 9.89 10.05 -12.40
C VAL A 261 10.54 9.65 -13.74
N ASP A 262 11.56 10.37 -14.19
CA ASP A 262 12.34 9.97 -15.39
C ASP A 262 13.10 8.66 -15.14
N VAL A 263 13.71 8.53 -13.96
CA VAL A 263 14.40 7.29 -13.54
C VAL A 263 13.41 6.14 -13.43
N ALA A 264 12.23 6.37 -12.86
CA ALA A 264 11.16 5.36 -12.79
C ALA A 264 10.79 4.83 -14.17
N ALA A 265 10.54 5.74 -15.12
CA ALA A 265 10.17 5.39 -16.49
C ALA A 265 11.31 4.68 -17.25
N GLU A 266 12.54 5.20 -17.14
CA GLU A 266 13.74 4.64 -17.78
C GLU A 266 14.04 3.21 -17.34
N LEU A 267 13.94 2.94 -16.05
CA LEU A 267 14.24 1.63 -15.49
C LEU A 267 13.04 0.67 -15.50
N GLY A 268 11.85 1.14 -15.86
CA GLY A 268 10.62 0.36 -15.80
C GLY A 268 10.31 -0.07 -14.35
N ALA A 269 10.31 0.89 -13.43
CA ALA A 269 9.93 0.64 -12.05
C ALA A 269 8.50 0.11 -11.97
N THR A 270 8.20 -0.71 -10.97
CA THR A 270 6.84 -1.19 -10.72
C THR A 270 5.94 -0.02 -10.36
N SER A 271 6.42 0.88 -9.52
CA SER A 271 5.70 2.08 -9.11
C SER A 271 6.62 3.26 -8.83
N ALA A 272 6.03 4.45 -8.91
CA ALA A 272 6.58 5.69 -8.38
C ALA A 272 5.59 6.25 -7.35
N GLU A 273 6.12 6.74 -6.24
CA GLU A 273 5.40 7.04 -5.03
C GLU A 273 5.25 8.56 -4.85
N HIS A 274 4.18 9.03 -4.20
CA HIS A 274 3.82 10.44 -3.94
C HIS A 274 3.35 11.22 -5.17
N LEU A 275 4.24 11.67 -6.03
CA LEU A 275 3.96 12.35 -7.31
C LEU A 275 3.19 13.68 -7.18
N MET A 276 3.30 14.36 -6.03
CA MET A 276 2.53 15.58 -5.73
C MET A 276 2.85 16.71 -6.71
N VAL A 277 4.11 16.81 -7.12
CA VAL A 277 4.61 17.85 -8.04
C VAL A 277 5.07 17.27 -9.39
N ALA A 278 4.57 16.08 -9.75
CA ALA A 278 4.89 15.44 -11.02
C ALA A 278 4.52 16.35 -12.22
N THR A 279 5.48 16.53 -13.12
CA THR A 279 5.29 17.36 -14.32
C THR A 279 4.46 16.61 -15.38
N ASP A 280 3.85 17.37 -16.30
CA ASP A 280 3.11 16.79 -17.44
C ASP A 280 3.95 15.83 -18.26
N GLU A 281 5.22 16.18 -18.48
CA GLU A 281 6.18 15.35 -19.20
C GLU A 281 6.52 14.08 -18.40
N GLY A 282 6.73 14.18 -17.10
CA GLY A 282 6.97 13.04 -16.22
C GLY A 282 5.78 12.06 -16.20
N ILE A 283 4.55 12.59 -16.08
CA ILE A 283 3.32 11.80 -16.14
C ILE A 283 3.23 11.05 -17.47
N ARG A 284 3.49 11.72 -18.61
CA ARG A 284 3.46 11.10 -19.93
C ARG A 284 4.50 9.97 -20.04
N LYS A 285 5.73 10.18 -19.59
CA LYS A 285 6.79 9.16 -19.60
C LYS A 285 6.42 7.94 -18.76
N MET A 286 5.88 8.16 -17.56
CA MET A 286 5.43 7.05 -16.70
C MET A 286 4.28 6.27 -17.33
N ALA A 287 3.31 6.95 -17.97
CA ALA A 287 2.23 6.31 -18.69
C ALA A 287 2.76 5.41 -19.84
N GLU A 288 3.69 5.93 -20.65
CA GLU A 288 4.33 5.19 -21.74
C GLU A 288 5.13 3.97 -21.23
N ALA A 289 5.82 4.13 -20.10
CA ALA A 289 6.60 3.08 -19.46
C ALA A 289 5.75 2.11 -18.61
N LYS A 290 4.43 2.37 -18.47
CA LYS A 290 3.49 1.59 -17.65
C LYS A 290 3.86 1.51 -16.17
N VAL A 291 4.48 2.55 -15.64
CA VAL A 291 4.78 2.70 -14.21
C VAL A 291 3.49 3.05 -13.47
N ILE A 292 3.20 2.34 -12.38
CA ILE A 292 2.02 2.62 -11.53
C ILE A 292 2.33 3.84 -10.65
N GLY A 293 1.41 4.80 -10.57
CA GLY A 293 1.49 5.90 -9.60
C GLY A 293 0.84 5.47 -8.28
N ASN A 294 1.63 5.31 -7.23
CA ASN A 294 1.09 5.10 -5.89
C ASN A 294 0.87 6.46 -5.23
N LEU A 295 -0.39 6.83 -5.00
CA LEU A 295 -0.77 8.15 -4.51
C LEU A 295 -1.11 8.12 -3.02
N LEU A 296 -0.61 9.10 -2.29
CA LEU A 296 -0.59 9.14 -0.82
C LEU A 296 -1.31 10.39 -0.26
N PRO A 297 -2.63 10.54 -0.51
CA PRO A 297 -3.35 11.78 -0.14
C PRO A 297 -3.40 12.05 1.38
N ALA A 298 -3.25 11.03 2.22
CA ALA A 298 -3.22 11.22 3.66
C ALA A 298 -1.91 11.88 4.14
N THR A 299 -0.80 11.69 3.42
CA THR A 299 0.47 12.39 3.66
C THR A 299 0.31 13.87 3.39
N THR A 300 -0.22 14.25 2.23
CA THR A 300 -0.55 15.64 1.88
C THR A 300 -1.45 16.28 2.95
N PHE A 301 -2.52 15.58 3.35
CA PHE A 301 -3.44 16.02 4.39
C PHE A 301 -2.74 16.24 5.75
N SER A 302 -1.94 15.28 6.19
CA SER A 302 -1.25 15.31 7.48
C SER A 302 -0.14 16.36 7.54
N LEU A 303 0.46 16.69 6.40
CA LEU A 303 1.44 17.77 6.25
C LEU A 303 0.78 19.14 6.11
N MET A 304 -0.56 19.20 5.99
CA MET A 304 -1.33 20.41 5.78
C MET A 304 -0.94 21.14 4.48
N GLU A 305 -0.59 20.36 3.45
CA GLU A 305 -0.26 20.88 2.13
C GLU A 305 -1.53 21.00 1.27
N ASP A 306 -1.56 22.03 0.42
CA ASP A 306 -2.71 22.30 -0.45
C ASP A 306 -2.63 21.56 -1.79
N THR A 307 -1.44 21.07 -2.17
CA THR A 307 -1.19 20.43 -3.47
C THR A 307 -1.22 18.92 -3.35
N TYR A 308 -2.26 18.29 -3.92
CA TYR A 308 -2.38 16.84 -4.05
C TYR A 308 -1.84 16.37 -5.40
N ALA A 309 -1.39 15.11 -5.46
CA ALA A 309 -0.99 14.51 -6.72
C ALA A 309 -2.11 14.63 -7.77
N PRO A 310 -1.81 15.00 -9.02
CA PRO A 310 -2.80 15.30 -10.06
C PRO A 310 -3.43 14.03 -10.64
N ALA A 311 -4.10 13.23 -9.80
CA ALA A 311 -4.65 11.90 -10.13
C ALA A 311 -5.53 11.90 -11.37
N ARG A 312 -6.42 12.91 -11.52
CA ARG A 312 -7.29 13.02 -12.70
C ARG A 312 -6.48 13.14 -13.97
N LYS A 313 -5.45 14.00 -13.98
CA LYS A 313 -4.56 14.18 -15.11
C LYS A 313 -3.73 12.91 -15.42
N MET A 314 -3.29 12.19 -14.38
CA MET A 314 -2.60 10.92 -14.55
C MET A 314 -3.47 9.89 -15.25
N LEU A 315 -4.75 9.75 -14.85
CA LEU A 315 -5.71 8.88 -15.51
C LEU A 315 -5.97 9.31 -16.95
N GLU A 316 -6.20 10.61 -17.20
CA GLU A 316 -6.40 11.16 -18.55
C GLU A 316 -5.18 10.95 -19.46
N SER A 317 -3.99 10.85 -18.89
CA SER A 317 -2.74 10.54 -19.59
C SER A 317 -2.51 9.03 -19.76
N GLY A 318 -3.41 8.18 -19.31
CA GLY A 318 -3.32 6.73 -19.46
C GLY A 318 -2.45 6.03 -18.40
N MET A 319 -2.22 6.65 -17.24
CA MET A 319 -1.53 5.98 -16.13
C MET A 319 -2.46 5.03 -15.37
N ALA A 320 -1.89 4.00 -14.75
CA ALA A 320 -2.50 3.26 -13.66
C ALA A 320 -2.14 3.95 -12.34
N ILE A 321 -3.10 4.04 -11.42
CA ILE A 321 -2.87 4.61 -10.08
C ILE A 321 -3.37 3.68 -8.98
N THR A 322 -2.80 3.85 -7.79
CA THR A 322 -3.29 3.27 -6.52
C THR A 322 -3.52 4.37 -5.50
N LEU A 323 -4.19 4.01 -4.41
CA LEU A 323 -4.28 4.81 -3.20
C LEU A 323 -3.75 4.00 -2.03
N THR A 324 -2.92 4.62 -1.19
CA THR A 324 -2.23 3.93 -0.09
C THR A 324 -1.96 4.88 1.07
N THR A 325 -1.74 4.33 2.28
CA THR A 325 -1.70 5.16 3.49
C THR A 325 -0.41 5.95 3.65
N ASP A 326 0.72 5.42 3.22
CA ASP A 326 2.04 5.89 3.67
C ASP A 326 2.17 5.83 5.20
N SER A 327 1.60 4.81 5.84
CA SER A 327 1.63 4.71 7.29
C SER A 327 3.05 4.81 7.84
N ASN A 328 3.38 5.93 8.46
CA ASN A 328 4.71 6.24 8.99
C ASN A 328 4.63 7.18 10.20
N PRO A 329 5.67 7.28 11.05
CA PRO A 329 5.61 8.08 12.28
C PRO A 329 5.70 9.59 12.05
N GLY A 330 6.05 10.03 10.85
CA GLY A 330 6.42 11.42 10.56
C GLY A 330 5.39 12.22 9.81
N SER A 331 5.20 11.88 8.56
CA SER A 331 4.33 12.58 7.62
C SER A 331 2.91 12.03 7.60
N CYS A 332 2.70 10.74 7.96
CA CYS A 332 1.38 10.13 7.88
C CYS A 332 1.12 9.06 8.96
N PRO A 333 0.88 9.45 10.23
CA PRO A 333 0.67 8.51 11.33
C PRO A 333 -0.78 7.96 11.32
N THR A 334 -1.18 7.30 10.24
CA THR A 334 -2.50 6.66 10.11
C THR A 334 -2.39 5.23 9.59
N ALA A 335 -3.34 4.39 10.00
CA ALA A 335 -3.53 3.02 9.51
C ALA A 335 -4.93 2.87 8.86
N ASN A 336 -5.59 3.98 8.54
CA ASN A 336 -6.97 4.01 8.06
C ASN A 336 -7.04 4.18 6.55
N LEU A 337 -6.96 3.06 5.80
CA LEU A 337 -7.06 3.08 4.34
C LEU A 337 -8.44 3.59 3.87
N GLN A 338 -9.53 3.37 4.62
CA GLN A 338 -10.86 3.90 4.25
C GLN A 338 -10.85 5.43 4.21
N PHE A 339 -10.15 6.09 5.13
CA PHE A 339 -10.00 7.55 5.09
C PHE A 339 -9.17 8.01 3.87
N VAL A 340 -8.12 7.27 3.52
CA VAL A 340 -7.33 7.52 2.30
C VAL A 340 -8.20 7.42 1.04
N MET A 341 -9.06 6.41 0.96
CA MET A 341 -10.03 6.24 -0.13
C MET A 341 -10.96 7.46 -0.26
N GLN A 342 -11.45 7.98 0.87
CA GLN A 342 -12.29 9.16 0.92
C GLN A 342 -11.55 10.42 0.47
N LEU A 343 -10.28 10.60 0.88
CA LEU A 343 -9.44 11.69 0.37
C LEU A 343 -9.21 11.58 -1.15
N GLY A 344 -9.08 10.38 -1.69
CA GLY A 344 -9.05 10.14 -3.14
C GLY A 344 -10.28 10.73 -3.85
N CYS A 345 -11.48 10.52 -3.29
CA CYS A 345 -12.69 11.13 -3.81
C CYS A 345 -12.72 12.67 -3.64
N PHE A 346 -12.52 13.15 -2.41
CA PHE A 346 -12.73 14.57 -2.10
C PHE A 346 -11.63 15.48 -2.64
N MET A 347 -10.38 15.05 -2.53
CA MET A 347 -9.22 15.90 -2.85
C MET A 347 -8.68 15.63 -4.26
N MET A 348 -8.79 14.39 -4.76
CA MET A 348 -8.25 14.02 -6.07
C MET A 348 -9.33 13.81 -7.14
N ARG A 349 -10.63 13.96 -6.79
CA ARG A 349 -11.77 13.87 -7.71
C ARG A 349 -11.92 12.49 -8.38
N LEU A 350 -11.48 11.44 -7.71
CA LEU A 350 -11.70 10.08 -8.17
C LEU A 350 -13.15 9.63 -7.89
N THR A 351 -13.69 8.85 -8.80
CA THR A 351 -15.02 8.22 -8.62
C THR A 351 -14.92 7.01 -7.67
N PRO A 352 -16.02 6.55 -7.06
CA PRO A 352 -16.03 5.37 -6.22
C PRO A 352 -15.44 4.13 -6.88
N VAL A 353 -15.74 3.87 -8.14
CA VAL A 353 -15.20 2.73 -8.88
C VAL A 353 -13.68 2.86 -9.05
N GLU A 354 -13.18 4.04 -9.44
CA GLU A 354 -11.74 4.28 -9.58
C GLU A 354 -11.00 4.09 -8.25
N VAL A 355 -11.58 4.56 -7.13
CA VAL A 355 -11.01 4.39 -5.79
C VAL A 355 -10.97 2.92 -5.38
N LEU A 356 -12.06 2.17 -5.58
CA LEU A 356 -12.08 0.76 -5.24
C LEU A 356 -11.11 -0.06 -6.09
N ASN A 357 -10.99 0.24 -7.39
CA ASN A 357 -9.96 -0.38 -8.25
C ASN A 357 -8.54 -0.03 -7.79
N ALA A 358 -8.32 1.21 -7.34
CA ALA A 358 -7.00 1.67 -6.85
C ALA A 358 -6.53 0.94 -5.59
N VAL A 359 -7.44 0.50 -4.71
CA VAL A 359 -7.10 -0.19 -3.44
C VAL A 359 -7.31 -1.70 -3.50
N THR A 360 -7.66 -2.25 -4.66
CA THR A 360 -7.84 -3.69 -4.89
C THR A 360 -6.96 -4.17 -6.03
N ILE A 361 -7.48 -4.20 -7.26
CA ILE A 361 -6.76 -4.81 -8.40
C ILE A 361 -5.45 -4.08 -8.75
N ASN A 362 -5.44 -2.75 -8.83
CA ASN A 362 -4.23 -2.01 -9.13
C ASN A 362 -3.19 -2.10 -8.00
N ALA A 363 -3.64 -2.06 -6.74
CA ALA A 363 -2.77 -2.29 -5.60
C ALA A 363 -2.18 -3.72 -5.60
N ALA A 364 -2.95 -4.73 -6.04
CA ALA A 364 -2.44 -6.09 -6.21
C ALA A 364 -1.30 -6.15 -7.25
N TYR A 365 -1.44 -5.44 -8.37
CA TYR A 365 -0.35 -5.29 -9.36
C TYR A 365 0.84 -4.54 -8.79
N SER A 366 0.62 -3.47 -8.03
CA SER A 366 1.69 -2.71 -7.40
C SER A 366 2.52 -3.55 -6.43
N VAL A 367 1.90 -4.49 -5.70
CA VAL A 367 2.61 -5.41 -4.79
C VAL A 367 2.95 -6.77 -5.41
N ASN A 368 2.77 -6.93 -6.75
CA ASN A 368 3.06 -8.17 -7.48
C ASN A 368 2.32 -9.39 -6.91
N ARG A 369 1.03 -9.24 -6.62
CA ARG A 369 0.15 -10.31 -6.10
C ARG A 369 -1.16 -10.45 -6.92
N GLN A 370 -1.24 -9.85 -8.09
CA GLN A 370 -2.42 -9.87 -8.97
C GLN A 370 -2.90 -11.28 -9.34
N ASP A 371 -2.00 -12.25 -9.43
CA ASP A 371 -2.37 -13.63 -9.71
C ASP A 371 -3.08 -14.32 -8.52
N LYS A 372 -2.99 -13.73 -7.33
CA LYS A 372 -3.46 -14.33 -6.08
C LYS A 372 -4.65 -13.59 -5.48
N ILE A 373 -4.67 -12.24 -5.56
CA ILE A 373 -5.62 -11.37 -4.87
C ILE A 373 -6.05 -10.19 -5.77
N GLY A 374 -6.89 -9.29 -5.23
CA GLY A 374 -7.28 -8.02 -5.85
C GLY A 374 -8.56 -8.09 -6.68
N SER A 375 -9.06 -9.27 -7.00
CA SER A 375 -10.36 -9.48 -7.68
C SER A 375 -11.01 -10.79 -7.23
N PHE A 376 -12.28 -10.99 -7.62
CA PHE A 376 -13.02 -12.23 -7.31
C PHE A 376 -12.98 -13.26 -8.45
N ASP A 377 -11.93 -13.26 -9.26
CA ASP A 377 -11.77 -14.28 -10.28
C ASP A 377 -11.59 -15.66 -9.67
N THR A 378 -12.21 -16.67 -10.30
CA THR A 378 -12.16 -18.05 -9.83
C THR A 378 -10.73 -18.54 -9.65
N GLY A 379 -10.45 -19.11 -8.49
CA GLY A 379 -9.14 -19.63 -8.09
C GLY A 379 -8.25 -18.65 -7.33
N LYS A 380 -8.57 -17.34 -7.31
CA LYS A 380 -7.89 -16.37 -6.44
C LYS A 380 -8.25 -16.62 -4.98
N GLN A 381 -7.40 -16.15 -4.07
CA GLN A 381 -7.60 -16.24 -2.64
C GLN A 381 -8.87 -15.51 -2.21
N ALA A 382 -9.66 -16.11 -1.36
CA ALA A 382 -10.91 -15.55 -0.88
C ALA A 382 -10.65 -14.51 0.26
N ASP A 383 -9.99 -13.42 -0.10
CA ASP A 383 -9.85 -12.22 0.73
C ASP A 383 -11.04 -11.31 0.44
N ILE A 384 -11.90 -11.11 1.44
CA ILE A 384 -13.18 -10.42 1.27
C ILE A 384 -13.35 -9.41 2.39
N THR A 385 -13.59 -8.14 2.03
CA THR A 385 -14.00 -7.10 2.98
C THR A 385 -15.48 -6.82 2.82
N ILE A 386 -16.24 -7.02 3.90
CA ILE A 386 -17.66 -6.75 3.97
C ILE A 386 -17.87 -5.44 4.72
N LEU A 387 -18.57 -4.50 4.08
CA LEU A 387 -18.83 -3.17 4.61
C LEU A 387 -20.32 -2.99 4.97
N ASP A 388 -20.59 -2.32 6.07
CA ASP A 388 -21.92 -1.88 6.47
C ASP A 388 -22.37 -0.68 5.64
N ALA A 389 -22.79 -0.96 4.42
CA ALA A 389 -23.10 0.03 3.41
C ALA A 389 -24.16 -0.50 2.45
N LYS A 390 -25.04 0.39 2.01
CA LYS A 390 -26.13 0.03 1.08
C LYS A 390 -25.71 -0.10 -0.37
N ASN A 391 -24.62 0.55 -0.76
CA ASN A 391 -24.02 0.52 -2.11
C ASN A 391 -22.54 0.92 -2.05
N ILE A 392 -21.82 0.77 -3.14
CA ILE A 392 -20.36 1.05 -3.24
C ILE A 392 -20.02 2.54 -3.03
N ASP A 393 -20.95 3.46 -3.23
CA ASP A 393 -20.70 4.89 -3.03
C ASP A 393 -20.72 5.27 -1.56
N TYR A 394 -21.50 4.56 -0.75
CA TYR A 394 -21.76 4.91 0.65
C TYR A 394 -20.48 4.97 1.52
N PRO A 395 -19.52 4.02 1.44
CA PRO A 395 -18.30 4.05 2.24
C PRO A 395 -17.39 5.25 1.92
N LEU A 396 -17.52 5.79 0.72
CA LEU A 396 -16.74 6.94 0.26
C LEU A 396 -17.43 8.27 0.54
N TYR A 397 -18.76 8.25 0.61
CA TYR A 397 -19.57 9.40 0.99
C TYR A 397 -19.63 9.60 2.51
N PHE A 398 -19.81 8.54 3.29
CA PHE A 398 -19.91 8.57 4.75
C PHE A 398 -18.52 8.51 5.38
N PHE A 399 -17.81 9.65 5.40
CA PHE A 399 -16.40 9.72 5.68
C PHE A 399 -16.05 9.68 7.18
N ALA A 400 -14.76 9.39 7.44
CA ALA A 400 -14.14 9.30 8.76
C ALA A 400 -14.76 8.27 9.72
N THR A 401 -15.50 7.28 9.19
CA THR A 401 -16.12 6.20 9.96
C THR A 401 -15.65 4.86 9.41
N ASN A 402 -15.24 3.96 10.29
CA ASN A 402 -14.93 2.59 9.90
C ASN A 402 -16.24 1.83 9.66
N LEU A 403 -16.45 1.40 8.43
CA LEU A 403 -17.64 0.65 8.00
C LEU A 403 -17.38 -0.84 7.84
N THR A 404 -16.20 -1.34 8.23
CA THR A 404 -15.90 -2.77 8.18
C THR A 404 -16.84 -3.56 9.10
N HIS A 405 -17.65 -4.42 8.50
CA HIS A 405 -18.51 -5.34 9.22
C HIS A 405 -17.79 -6.65 9.53
N GLN A 406 -17.24 -7.29 8.49
CA GLN A 406 -16.46 -8.52 8.61
C GLN A 406 -15.31 -8.52 7.59
N VAL A 407 -14.26 -9.29 7.90
CA VAL A 407 -13.17 -9.58 6.97
C VAL A 407 -12.92 -11.07 6.92
N TYR A 408 -12.84 -11.60 5.71
CA TYR A 408 -12.38 -12.96 5.46
C TYR A 408 -10.99 -12.92 4.82
N LYS A 409 -10.09 -13.74 5.35
CA LYS A 409 -8.76 -13.97 4.82
C LYS A 409 -8.63 -15.41 4.36
N ALA A 410 -8.38 -15.65 3.08
CA ALA A 410 -8.36 -16.99 2.50
C ALA A 410 -9.62 -17.82 2.91
N GLY A 411 -10.78 -17.20 2.91
CA GLY A 411 -12.05 -17.81 3.30
C GLY A 411 -12.28 -18.03 4.80
N LYS A 412 -11.31 -17.68 5.65
CA LYS A 412 -11.42 -17.72 7.12
C LYS A 412 -11.91 -16.36 7.63
N LEU A 413 -12.93 -16.32 8.47
CA LEU A 413 -13.35 -15.11 9.17
C LEU A 413 -12.25 -14.69 10.15
N VAL A 414 -11.74 -13.46 10.02
CA VAL A 414 -10.66 -12.91 10.85
C VAL A 414 -11.05 -11.61 11.55
N VAL A 415 -12.10 -10.91 11.06
CA VAL A 415 -12.72 -9.78 11.77
C VAL A 415 -14.21 -9.99 11.79
N ASP A 416 -14.82 -9.82 12.95
CA ASP A 416 -16.26 -9.83 13.16
C ASP A 416 -16.71 -8.62 13.98
N GLN A 417 -17.48 -7.73 13.36
CA GLN A 417 -18.11 -6.55 14.00
C GLN A 417 -17.13 -5.74 14.88
N GLY A 418 -15.96 -5.39 14.30
CA GLY A 418 -14.95 -4.56 14.96
C GLY A 418 -14.04 -5.33 15.93
N ARG A 419 -14.03 -6.67 15.89
CA ARG A 419 -13.14 -7.53 16.69
C ARG A 419 -12.38 -8.50 15.81
N ILE A 420 -11.11 -8.68 16.10
CA ILE A 420 -10.28 -9.76 15.52
C ILE A 420 -10.68 -11.07 16.22
N VAL A 421 -10.90 -12.15 15.43
CA VAL A 421 -11.42 -13.43 15.90
C VAL A 421 -10.54 -14.61 15.49
#